data_ee616b0153d971fdd93a80c67d00b048
#
_entry.id   ee616b0153d971fdd93a80c67d00b048
#
_cell.length_a   1.000
_cell.length_b   1.000
_cell.length_c   1.000
_cell.angle_alpha   90.00
_cell.angle_beta   90.00
_cell.angle_gamma   90.00
#
_symmetry.space_group_name_H-M   'P 1'
#
loop_
_entity.id
_entity.type
_entity.pdbx_description
1 polymer ?
#
loop_
_entity_poly.entity_id
_entity_poly.type
_entity_poly.pdbx_seq_one_letter_code
_entity_poly.pdbx_strand_id
1 'polypeptide(L)' 'MMMMMMIMMIMIMMMMMMIIIIIIIIIIII' A
#
# COMPACT_ATOMS: atom_id res chain seq x y z
N MET A 1 -22.64 -5.21 10.06
CA MET A 1 -21.26 -5.20 10.52
C MET A 1 -20.34 -4.63 9.47
N MET A 2 -19.66 -3.60 9.80
CA MET A 2 -18.82 -2.85 8.85
C MET A 2 -17.35 -3.26 8.88
N MET A 3 -17.06 -4.38 9.50
CA MET A 3 -15.67 -4.80 9.68
C MET A 3 -15.00 -5.19 8.36
N MET A 4 -15.76 -5.76 7.44
CA MET A 4 -15.18 -6.20 6.18
C MET A 4 -14.73 -5.05 5.31
N MET A 5 -15.49 -3.96 5.32
CA MET A 5 -15.13 -2.78 4.53
C MET A 5 -13.87 -2.10 5.11
N MET A 6 -13.76 -2.05 6.41
CA MET A 6 -12.58 -1.47 7.05
C MET A 6 -11.32 -2.28 6.76
N ILE A 7 -11.43 -3.60 6.82
CA ILE A 7 -10.29 -4.46 6.53
C ILE A 7 -9.86 -4.31 5.08
N MET A 8 -10.81 -4.24 4.15
CA MET A 8 -10.48 -4.06 2.74
C MET A 8 -9.79 -2.71 2.50
N MET A 9 -10.24 -1.68 3.15
CA MET A 9 -9.61 -0.36 3.01
C MET A 9 -8.19 -0.37 3.55
N ILE A 10 -7.96 -1.00 4.69
CA ILE A 10 -6.63 -1.09 5.26
C ILE A 10 -5.70 -1.90 4.34
N MET A 11 -6.19 -2.97 3.77
CA MET A 11 -5.41 -3.79 2.85
C MET A 11 -5.00 -3.00 1.61
N ILE A 12 -5.91 -2.23 1.06
CA ILE A 12 -5.60 -1.41 -0.11
C ILE A 12 -4.57 -0.34 0.25
N MET A 13 -4.69 0.28 1.40
CA MET A 13 -3.73 1.29 1.84
C MET A 13 -2.34 0.70 2.04
N MET A 14 -2.25 -0.49 2.59
CA MET A 14 -0.96 -1.15 2.77
C MET A 14 -0.33 -1.50 1.43
N MET A 15 -1.11 -1.95 0.47
CA MET A 15 -0.61 -2.26 -0.87
C MET A 15 -0.08 -1.01 -1.56
N MET A 16 -0.79 0.10 -1.42
CA MET A 16 -0.34 1.36 -2.02
C MET A 16 0.97 1.83 -1.40
N MET A 17 1.15 1.68 -0.11
CA MET A 17 2.40 2.05 0.55
C MET A 17 3.57 1.20 0.04
N MET A 18 3.35 -0.08 -0.18
CA MET A 18 4.40 -0.94 -0.71
C MET A 18 4.81 -0.52 -2.11
N ILE A 19 3.86 -0.15 -2.95
CA ILE A 19 4.16 0.32 -4.29
C ILE A 19 4.99 1.60 -4.24
N ILE A 20 4.65 2.53 -3.35
CA ILE A 20 5.41 3.77 -3.19
C ILE A 20 6.84 3.47 -2.75
N ILE A 21 7.04 2.55 -1.82
CA ILE A 21 8.36 2.19 -1.36
C ILE A 21 9.19 1.59 -2.50
N ILE A 22 8.59 0.73 -3.31
CA ILE A 22 9.28 0.13 -4.46
C ILE A 22 9.69 1.21 -5.45
N ILE A 23 8.84 2.18 -5.72
CA ILE A 23 9.15 3.28 -6.64
C ILE A 23 10.34 4.09 -6.09
N ILE A 24 10.34 4.37 -4.80
CA ILE A 24 11.42 5.12 -4.18
C ILE A 24 12.75 4.36 -4.30
N ILE A 25 12.73 3.05 -4.08
CA ILE A 25 13.93 2.22 -4.20
C ILE A 25 14.44 2.24 -5.64
N ILE A 26 13.55 2.14 -6.62
CA ILE A 26 13.95 2.18 -8.02
C ILE A 26 14.59 3.52 -8.36
N ILE A 27 14.03 4.62 -7.87
CA ILE A 27 14.58 5.95 -8.12
C ILE A 27 15.97 6.09 -7.49
N ILE A 28 16.17 5.54 -6.31
CA ILE A 28 17.47 5.61 -5.63
C ILE A 28 18.51 4.78 -6.38
N ILE A 29 18.12 3.62 -6.92
CA ILE A 29 19.06 2.73 -7.63
C ILE A 29 19.43 3.33 -9.01
N ILE A 30 18.50 3.98 -9.63
CA ILE A 30 18.73 4.61 -10.94
C ILE A 30 19.45 5.96 -10.75
#